data_89d9afce68c1716057e4d32dd43f73db
#
_entry.id   89d9afce68c1716057e4d32dd43f73db
#
_cell.length_a   1.000
_cell.length_b   1.000
_cell.length_c   1.000
_cell.angle_alpha   90.00
_cell.angle_beta   90.00
_cell.angle_gamma   90.00
#
_symmetry.space_group_name_H-M   'P 1'
#
loop_
_entity.id
_entity.type
_entity.pdbx_description
1 polymer ?
#
loop_
_entity_poly.entity_id
_entity_poly.type
_entity_poly.pdbx_seq_one_letter_code
_entity_poly.pdbx_strand_id
1 'polypeptide(L)'
;METMKRSLAALAATTGAALVLPAAAYAALADVGKVPGDEPVPACPQSPCLAISRTTGYQAKVGDVRPVDVVPEDGRLVAWSITLGKPGTKQTAFFNENLGGEASAQLTVLRPGRKLYHRVVAQGDVQKLQPYFGSTVQFALKESIPVKKGYVVALTVPTCAPALAVSQPGTTSWRATRGKGKCNDFDAQTAQVGVNNITRAYCLYRTARLTYSATMVTDPKPTAPPAEAPSADAPAAAAPPAPAAP
;
A
#
# COMPACT_ATOMS: atom_id res chain seq x y z
N MET A 1 9.05 -92.67 0.59
CA MET A 1 7.78 -91.87 0.63
C MET A 1 8.13 -90.49 1.14
N GLU A 2 8.41 -89.58 0.23
CA GLU A 2 8.91 -88.22 0.55
C GLU A 2 7.75 -87.26 0.56
N THR A 3 7.56 -86.53 1.63
CA THR A 3 6.55 -85.50 1.82
C THR A 3 7.14 -84.15 1.46
N MET A 4 6.70 -83.65 0.36
CA MET A 4 7.08 -82.32 -0.19
C MET A 4 6.41 -81.21 0.66
N LYS A 5 7.20 -80.43 1.39
CA LYS A 5 6.76 -79.16 2.06
C LYS A 5 6.74 -78.01 1.07
N ARG A 6 5.54 -77.50 0.78
CA ARG A 6 5.36 -76.23 0.03
C ARG A 6 5.41 -75.05 1.00
N SER A 7 6.43 -74.19 0.86
CA SER A 7 6.52 -72.93 1.55
C SER A 7 5.71 -71.88 0.78
N LEU A 8 4.66 -71.31 1.37
CA LEU A 8 3.97 -70.09 0.89
C LEU A 8 4.75 -68.88 1.38
N ALA A 9 5.33 -68.12 0.48
CA ALA A 9 5.84 -66.78 0.76
C ALA A 9 4.70 -65.76 0.63
N ALA A 10 4.32 -65.14 1.75
CA ALA A 10 3.38 -64.05 1.77
C ALA A 10 4.06 -62.74 1.43
N LEU A 11 3.77 -62.11 0.27
CA LEU A 11 4.15 -60.76 -0.06
C LEU A 11 3.26 -59.79 0.74
N ALA A 12 3.83 -59.05 1.69
CA ALA A 12 3.17 -57.92 2.33
C ALA A 12 3.36 -56.68 1.48
N ALA A 13 2.32 -56.24 0.78
CA ALA A 13 2.30 -54.96 0.10
C ALA A 13 2.03 -53.83 1.10
N THR A 14 3.04 -53.07 1.45
CA THR A 14 2.91 -51.86 2.27
C THR A 14 2.48 -50.72 1.37
N THR A 15 1.18 -50.42 1.38
CA THR A 15 0.63 -49.17 0.79
C THR A 15 1.03 -47.99 1.65
N GLY A 16 2.04 -47.24 1.22
CA GLY A 16 2.42 -45.96 1.82
C GLY A 16 1.38 -44.92 1.55
N ALA A 17 0.59 -44.55 2.54
CA ALA A 17 -0.31 -43.40 2.45
C ALA A 17 0.54 -42.12 2.48
N ALA A 18 0.69 -41.44 1.35
CA ALA A 18 1.28 -40.11 1.28
C ALA A 18 0.37 -39.13 2.01
N LEU A 19 0.80 -38.64 3.18
CA LEU A 19 0.16 -37.55 3.90
C LEU A 19 0.37 -36.25 3.09
N VAL A 20 -0.64 -35.85 2.33
CA VAL A 20 -0.68 -34.52 1.68
C VAL A 20 -0.95 -33.51 2.79
N LEU A 21 0.10 -32.86 3.30
CA LEU A 21 -0.01 -31.74 4.21
C LEU A 21 -0.63 -30.55 3.42
N PRO A 22 -1.67 -29.90 3.93
CA PRO A 22 -2.23 -28.72 3.28
C PRO A 22 -1.17 -27.63 3.22
N ALA A 23 -0.96 -27.03 2.03
CA ALA A 23 -0.10 -25.88 1.86
C ALA A 23 -0.64 -24.73 2.71
N ALA A 24 0.13 -24.27 3.69
CA ALA A 24 -0.25 -23.13 4.52
C ALA A 24 -0.22 -21.85 3.67
N ALA A 25 -1.36 -21.19 3.56
CA ALA A 25 -1.45 -19.88 2.91
C ALA A 25 -1.23 -18.79 3.97
N TYR A 26 -0.24 -17.91 3.78
CA TYR A 26 0.07 -16.84 4.72
C TYR A 26 -0.39 -15.50 4.18
N ALA A 27 -1.06 -14.71 5.05
CA ALA A 27 -1.29 -13.29 4.85
C ALA A 27 -0.06 -12.52 5.33
N ALA A 28 0.38 -11.51 4.59
CA ALA A 28 1.52 -10.67 4.95
C ALA A 28 1.05 -9.24 5.23
N LEU A 29 1.76 -8.56 6.16
CA LEU A 29 1.63 -7.12 6.33
C LEU A 29 2.44 -6.40 5.27
N ALA A 30 1.86 -5.39 4.64
CA ALA A 30 2.53 -4.52 3.69
C ALA A 30 2.14 -3.05 3.94
N ASP A 31 3.06 -2.15 3.63
CA ASP A 31 2.81 -0.72 3.69
C ASP A 31 2.60 -0.15 2.28
N VAL A 32 1.60 0.70 2.14
CA VAL A 32 1.33 1.49 0.92
C VAL A 32 1.70 2.94 1.20
N GLY A 33 2.49 3.54 0.31
CA GLY A 33 2.91 4.94 0.47
C GLY A 33 4.27 5.12 1.15
N LYS A 34 4.87 4.08 1.73
CA LYS A 34 6.25 4.13 2.22
C LYS A 34 7.24 3.90 1.09
N VAL A 35 8.32 4.67 1.11
CA VAL A 35 9.46 4.51 0.21
C VAL A 35 10.69 4.26 1.08
N PRO A 36 11.43 3.14 0.88
CA PRO A 36 12.62 2.84 1.68
C PRO A 36 13.64 3.99 1.65
N GLY A 37 14.12 4.40 2.82
CA GLY A 37 15.07 5.50 2.96
C GLY A 37 14.48 6.91 2.78
N ASP A 38 13.18 7.05 2.55
CA ASP A 38 12.48 8.33 2.47
C ASP A 38 11.75 8.60 3.79
N GLU A 39 12.29 9.48 4.60
CA GLU A 39 11.74 9.89 5.90
C GLU A 39 11.40 11.39 5.85
N PRO A 40 10.31 11.77 5.16
CA PRO A 40 9.98 13.17 4.94
C PRO A 40 9.57 13.86 6.23
N VAL A 41 10.22 14.99 6.54
CA VAL A 41 9.90 15.83 7.69
C VAL A 41 8.89 16.89 7.27
N PRO A 42 7.71 16.99 7.92
CA PRO A 42 6.74 18.05 7.65
C PRO A 42 7.31 19.45 7.83
N ALA A 43 6.82 20.40 7.03
CA ALA A 43 7.35 21.76 6.95
C ALA A 43 7.24 22.56 8.26
N CYS A 44 6.22 22.30 9.08
CA CYS A 44 6.02 23.02 10.35
C CYS A 44 6.89 22.43 11.47
N PRO A 45 7.50 23.25 12.34
CA PRO A 45 7.28 24.67 12.55
C PRO A 45 8.10 25.61 11.69
N GLN A 46 8.98 25.11 10.82
CA GLN A 46 9.87 25.94 9.99
C GLN A 46 9.07 26.81 9.00
N SER A 47 9.73 27.79 8.40
CA SER A 47 9.14 28.64 7.35
C SER A 47 9.59 28.16 5.96
N PRO A 48 8.67 27.95 5.02
CA PRO A 48 7.22 28.13 5.14
C PRO A 48 6.53 26.94 5.83
N CYS A 49 5.75 27.21 6.89
CA CYS A 49 4.88 26.22 7.52
C CYS A 49 3.61 26.06 6.68
N LEU A 50 3.52 24.98 5.92
CA LEU A 50 2.42 24.71 4.99
C LEU A 50 1.55 23.55 5.46
N ALA A 51 0.26 23.63 5.17
CA ALA A 51 -0.70 22.56 5.39
C ALA A 51 -1.42 22.21 4.09
N ILE A 52 -1.79 20.94 3.95
CA ILE A 52 -2.77 20.52 2.96
C ILE A 52 -4.13 20.96 3.46
N SER A 53 -5.01 21.43 2.58
CA SER A 53 -6.35 21.82 2.99
C SER A 53 -7.41 21.45 1.97
N ARG A 54 -8.59 21.06 2.48
CA ARG A 54 -9.86 20.88 1.73
C ARG A 54 -9.68 20.21 0.37
N THR A 55 -9.02 19.03 0.37
CA THR A 55 -8.74 18.27 -0.87
C THR A 55 -8.58 16.79 -0.57
N THR A 56 -8.61 15.99 -1.62
CA THR A 56 -8.14 14.59 -1.60
C THR A 56 -6.88 14.51 -2.44
N GLY A 57 -5.81 13.96 -1.89
CA GLY A 57 -4.52 13.89 -2.56
C GLY A 57 -3.78 12.58 -2.34
N TYR A 58 -2.88 12.25 -3.26
CA TYR A 58 -2.00 11.09 -3.17
C TYR A 58 -0.61 11.40 -3.73
N GLN A 59 0.40 10.70 -3.23
CA GLN A 59 1.77 10.83 -3.70
C GLN A 59 1.93 10.13 -5.06
N ALA A 60 2.26 10.90 -6.07
CA ALA A 60 2.38 10.37 -7.43
C ALA A 60 3.79 9.84 -7.73
N LYS A 61 4.84 10.48 -7.16
CA LYS A 61 6.24 10.10 -7.41
C LYS A 61 7.14 10.53 -6.26
N VAL A 62 8.14 9.71 -5.93
CA VAL A 62 9.26 10.02 -5.02
C VAL A 62 10.52 9.42 -5.63
N GLY A 63 11.49 10.26 -6.03
CA GLY A 63 12.67 9.79 -6.74
C GLY A 63 12.29 9.00 -7.99
N ASP A 64 12.70 7.77 -8.08
CA ASP A 64 12.35 6.85 -9.19
C ASP A 64 11.13 5.98 -8.88
N VAL A 65 10.64 5.97 -7.64
CA VAL A 65 9.45 5.20 -7.26
C VAL A 65 8.19 5.87 -7.81
N ARG A 66 7.50 5.14 -8.68
CA ARG A 66 6.23 5.56 -9.29
C ARG A 66 5.43 4.34 -9.76
N PRO A 67 4.17 4.21 -9.37
CA PRO A 67 3.41 5.03 -8.42
C PRO A 67 3.78 4.69 -6.95
N VAL A 68 3.57 5.63 -6.02
CA VAL A 68 3.91 5.47 -4.59
C VAL A 68 2.73 4.91 -3.80
N ASP A 69 1.58 5.58 -3.88
CA ASP A 69 0.39 5.26 -3.08
C ASP A 69 -0.52 4.24 -3.78
N VAL A 70 0.05 3.28 -4.50
CA VAL A 70 -0.72 2.25 -5.20
C VAL A 70 -0.64 0.92 -4.46
N VAL A 71 -1.80 0.32 -4.26
CA VAL A 71 -1.96 -1.00 -3.65
C VAL A 71 -1.22 -2.05 -4.49
N PRO A 72 -0.22 -2.75 -3.94
CA PRO A 72 0.61 -3.67 -4.69
C PRO A 72 -0.07 -5.01 -4.99
N GLU A 73 -1.02 -5.44 -4.15
CA GLU A 73 -1.69 -6.73 -4.20
C GLU A 73 -3.12 -6.61 -3.67
N ASP A 74 -3.96 -7.62 -3.92
CA ASP A 74 -5.28 -7.71 -3.29
C ASP A 74 -5.15 -7.91 -1.78
N GLY A 75 -6.09 -7.39 -1.00
CA GLY A 75 -6.07 -7.49 0.45
C GLY A 75 -7.00 -6.50 1.14
N ARG A 76 -6.66 -6.14 2.37
CA ARG A 76 -7.45 -5.22 3.19
C ARG A 76 -6.56 -4.19 3.89
N LEU A 77 -6.93 -2.92 3.82
CA LEU A 77 -6.33 -1.88 4.67
C LEU A 77 -6.86 -2.04 6.09
N VAL A 78 -5.97 -1.97 7.08
CA VAL A 78 -6.30 -2.16 8.51
C VAL A 78 -5.96 -0.95 9.37
N ALA A 79 -5.01 -0.12 8.92
CA ALA A 79 -4.59 1.10 9.60
C ALA A 79 -3.98 2.10 8.61
N TRP A 80 -3.77 3.32 9.07
CA TRP A 80 -2.98 4.32 8.35
C TRP A 80 -2.19 5.18 9.32
N SER A 81 -1.05 5.68 8.90
CA SER A 81 -0.15 6.51 9.69
C SER A 81 0.02 7.87 9.03
N ILE A 82 0.20 8.90 9.85
CA ILE A 82 0.47 10.25 9.39
C ILE A 82 1.51 10.91 10.29
N THR A 83 2.52 11.53 9.69
CA THR A 83 3.50 12.35 10.40
C THR A 83 3.09 13.81 10.27
N LEU A 84 2.91 14.47 11.41
CA LEU A 84 2.39 15.83 11.50
C LEU A 84 3.48 16.80 11.93
N GLY A 85 3.58 17.92 11.26
CA GLY A 85 4.35 19.07 11.75
C GLY A 85 3.73 19.66 13.01
N LYS A 86 4.49 20.51 13.69
CA LYS A 86 4.07 21.20 14.91
C LYS A 86 3.94 22.70 14.64
N PRO A 87 2.83 23.18 14.02
CA PRO A 87 2.60 24.62 13.84
C PRO A 87 2.60 25.32 15.21
N GLY A 88 3.15 26.53 15.26
CA GLY A 88 3.03 27.38 16.44
C GLY A 88 1.58 27.84 16.65
N THR A 89 1.28 28.40 17.83
CA THR A 89 -0.10 28.81 18.21
C THR A 89 -0.73 29.76 17.18
N LYS A 90 0.00 30.79 16.73
CA LYS A 90 -0.50 31.74 15.73
C LYS A 90 -0.81 31.05 14.38
N GLN A 91 0.04 30.12 13.96
CA GLN A 91 -0.13 29.38 12.71
C GLN A 91 -1.31 28.39 12.81
N THR A 92 -1.50 27.76 13.97
CA THR A 92 -2.63 26.87 14.23
C THR A 92 -3.95 27.68 14.19
N ALA A 93 -4.00 28.85 14.83
CA ALA A 93 -5.15 29.73 14.76
C ALA A 93 -5.46 30.13 13.30
N PHE A 94 -4.45 30.56 12.55
CA PHE A 94 -4.62 30.89 11.12
C PHE A 94 -5.17 29.69 10.30
N PHE A 95 -4.67 28.48 10.53
CA PHE A 95 -5.18 27.30 9.83
C PHE A 95 -6.65 27.03 10.19
N ASN A 96 -7.00 27.08 11.45
CA ASN A 96 -8.37 26.85 11.91
C ASN A 96 -9.36 27.89 11.35
N GLU A 97 -8.97 29.14 11.29
CA GLU A 97 -9.81 30.25 10.77
C GLU A 97 -9.96 30.22 9.26
N ASN A 98 -8.89 29.91 8.52
CA ASN A 98 -8.85 30.12 7.09
C ASN A 98 -8.92 28.82 6.27
N LEU A 99 -8.64 27.65 6.87
CA LEU A 99 -8.57 26.38 6.16
C LEU A 99 -9.70 25.40 6.49
N GLY A 100 -10.81 25.91 7.06
CA GLY A 100 -12.02 25.12 7.26
C GLY A 100 -12.21 24.51 8.63
N GLY A 101 -11.45 24.93 9.64
CA GLY A 101 -11.59 24.50 11.04
C GLY A 101 -10.43 23.66 11.57
N GLU A 102 -10.65 23.01 12.71
CA GLU A 102 -9.67 22.15 13.37
C GLU A 102 -9.11 21.08 12.43
N ALA A 103 -7.79 20.87 12.51
CA ALA A 103 -7.08 19.93 11.63
C ALA A 103 -7.70 18.53 11.66
N SER A 104 -8.02 18.00 10.48
CA SER A 104 -8.63 16.69 10.34
C SER A 104 -8.27 16.02 9.01
N ALA A 105 -8.20 14.70 8.99
CA ALA A 105 -8.02 13.90 7.78
C ALA A 105 -8.65 12.51 7.90
N GLN A 106 -8.82 11.86 6.76
CA GLN A 106 -9.27 10.47 6.66
C GLN A 106 -8.57 9.76 5.50
N LEU A 107 -8.43 8.45 5.62
CA LEU A 107 -7.96 7.61 4.52
C LEU A 107 -9.07 7.48 3.48
N THR A 108 -8.69 7.49 2.20
CA THR A 108 -9.62 7.34 1.07
C THR A 108 -9.05 6.34 0.07
N VAL A 109 -9.88 5.43 -0.42
CA VAL A 109 -9.49 4.46 -1.45
C VAL A 109 -10.11 4.88 -2.78
N LEU A 110 -9.26 5.02 -3.79
CA LEU A 110 -9.60 5.44 -5.12
C LEU A 110 -9.41 4.30 -6.13
N ARG A 111 -10.42 3.99 -6.91
CA ARG A 111 -10.28 3.15 -8.10
C ARG A 111 -9.88 4.03 -9.29
N PRO A 112 -8.69 3.83 -9.88
CA PRO A 112 -8.25 4.63 -11.02
C PRO A 112 -9.09 4.34 -12.26
N GLY A 113 -9.31 5.37 -13.05
CA GLY A 113 -9.93 5.36 -14.35
C GLY A 113 -9.02 5.97 -15.43
N ARG A 114 -9.58 6.41 -16.55
CA ARG A 114 -8.81 7.03 -17.62
C ARG A 114 -8.51 8.51 -17.31
N LYS A 115 -7.40 9.04 -17.82
CA LYS A 115 -7.05 10.49 -17.79
C LYS A 115 -7.12 11.11 -16.39
N LEU A 116 -6.61 10.39 -15.36
CA LEU A 116 -6.58 10.85 -13.95
C LEU A 116 -7.96 10.94 -13.28
N TYR A 117 -9.02 10.39 -13.86
CA TYR A 117 -10.28 10.23 -13.17
C TYR A 117 -10.19 9.05 -12.21
N HIS A 118 -10.81 9.21 -11.06
CA HIS A 118 -10.86 8.19 -10.01
C HIS A 118 -12.28 8.12 -9.45
N ARG A 119 -12.72 6.92 -9.11
CA ARG A 119 -13.92 6.71 -8.31
C ARG A 119 -13.53 6.46 -6.86
N VAL A 120 -14.13 7.15 -5.92
CA VAL A 120 -14.00 6.83 -4.49
C VAL A 120 -14.76 5.55 -4.22
N VAL A 121 -14.08 4.53 -3.73
CA VAL A 121 -14.69 3.22 -3.43
C VAL A 121 -14.91 3.01 -1.94
N ALA A 122 -14.09 3.64 -1.10
CA ALA A 122 -14.23 3.60 0.35
C ALA A 122 -13.51 4.77 1.02
N GLN A 123 -13.91 5.08 2.24
CA GLN A 123 -13.25 6.03 3.13
C GLN A 123 -13.25 5.48 4.57
N GLY A 124 -12.18 5.75 5.31
CA GLY A 124 -12.13 5.54 6.75
C GLY A 124 -12.80 6.69 7.51
N ASP A 125 -12.83 6.59 8.83
CA ASP A 125 -13.36 7.65 9.69
C ASP A 125 -12.47 8.90 9.65
N VAL A 126 -13.10 10.07 9.78
CA VAL A 126 -12.38 11.34 9.94
C VAL A 126 -11.72 11.37 11.32
N GLN A 127 -10.40 11.58 11.34
CA GLN A 127 -9.61 11.71 12.55
C GLN A 127 -9.28 13.18 12.81
N LYS A 128 -9.40 13.62 14.07
CA LYS A 128 -8.90 14.89 14.55
C LYS A 128 -7.40 14.82 14.74
N LEU A 129 -6.65 15.73 14.15
CA LEU A 129 -5.19 15.67 14.08
C LEU A 129 -4.48 16.59 15.06
N GLN A 130 -5.15 17.65 15.52
CA GLN A 130 -4.51 18.67 16.37
C GLN A 130 -3.87 18.14 17.65
N PRO A 131 -4.43 17.13 18.35
CA PRO A 131 -3.78 16.53 19.53
C PRO A 131 -2.44 15.83 19.24
N TYR A 132 -2.17 15.51 17.98
CA TYR A 132 -0.99 14.75 17.55
C TYR A 132 0.05 15.60 16.82
N PHE A 133 -0.06 16.93 16.84
CA PHE A 133 0.90 17.80 16.19
C PHE A 133 2.34 17.59 16.69
N GLY A 134 3.27 17.44 15.78
CA GLY A 134 4.68 17.16 16.04
C GLY A 134 5.00 15.67 16.24
N SER A 135 4.08 14.77 15.95
CA SER A 135 4.30 13.34 16.09
C SER A 135 3.85 12.55 14.85
N THR A 136 4.30 11.30 14.78
CA THR A 136 3.72 10.29 13.90
C THR A 136 2.67 9.52 14.69
N VAL A 137 1.46 9.43 14.17
CA VAL A 137 0.36 8.68 14.77
C VAL A 137 -0.19 7.66 13.78
N GLN A 138 -0.55 6.49 14.28
CA GLN A 138 -1.25 5.45 13.53
C GLN A 138 -2.69 5.34 14.02
N PHE A 139 -3.63 5.37 13.08
CA PHE A 139 -5.05 5.17 13.32
C PHE A 139 -5.46 3.80 12.78
N ALA A 140 -5.94 2.93 13.66
CA ALA A 140 -6.61 1.71 13.25
C ALA A 140 -7.93 2.07 12.52
N LEU A 141 -8.23 1.37 11.45
CA LEU A 141 -9.53 1.49 10.81
C LEU A 141 -10.57 0.74 11.63
N LYS A 142 -11.72 1.38 11.88
CA LYS A 142 -12.83 0.75 12.61
C LYS A 142 -13.28 -0.54 11.91
N GLU A 143 -13.33 -0.49 10.58
CA GLU A 143 -13.56 -1.64 9.72
C GLU A 143 -12.46 -1.70 8.67
N SER A 144 -11.90 -2.88 8.45
CA SER A 144 -10.89 -3.05 7.42
C SER A 144 -11.50 -2.85 6.03
N ILE A 145 -10.81 -2.10 5.17
CA ILE A 145 -11.29 -1.74 3.84
C ILE A 145 -10.72 -2.71 2.79
N PRO A 146 -11.55 -3.47 2.07
CA PRO A 146 -11.07 -4.33 0.99
C PRO A 146 -10.50 -3.50 -0.15
N VAL A 147 -9.34 -3.90 -0.66
CA VAL A 147 -8.66 -3.22 -1.75
C VAL A 147 -8.18 -4.21 -2.80
N LYS A 148 -8.09 -3.73 -4.04
CA LYS A 148 -7.56 -4.50 -5.17
C LYS A 148 -6.23 -3.92 -5.61
N LYS A 149 -5.35 -4.77 -6.12
CA LYS A 149 -4.12 -4.35 -6.81
C LYS A 149 -4.41 -3.22 -7.79
N GLY A 150 -3.61 -2.17 -7.73
CA GLY A 150 -3.75 -1.01 -8.59
C GLY A 150 -4.71 0.07 -8.07
N TYR A 151 -5.45 -0.15 -6.98
CA TYR A 151 -6.16 0.94 -6.31
C TYR A 151 -5.16 1.95 -5.73
N VAL A 152 -5.60 3.17 -5.54
CA VAL A 152 -4.78 4.25 -4.98
C VAL A 152 -5.29 4.57 -3.58
N VAL A 153 -4.37 4.56 -2.64
CA VAL A 153 -4.63 5.08 -1.29
C VAL A 153 -4.39 6.57 -1.31
N ALA A 154 -5.33 7.36 -0.83
CA ALA A 154 -5.28 8.81 -0.82
C ALA A 154 -5.62 9.36 0.57
N LEU A 155 -5.15 10.56 0.86
CA LEU A 155 -5.51 11.31 2.05
C LEU A 155 -6.59 12.35 1.68
N THR A 156 -7.76 12.25 2.30
CA THR A 156 -8.78 13.31 2.25
C THR A 156 -8.63 14.18 3.47
N VAL A 157 -8.49 15.49 3.24
CA VAL A 157 -8.33 16.51 4.27
C VAL A 157 -9.55 17.43 4.20
N PRO A 158 -10.55 17.26 5.07
CA PRO A 158 -11.76 18.09 5.10
C PRO A 158 -11.48 19.55 5.48
N THR A 159 -10.54 19.77 6.36
CA THR A 159 -10.14 21.08 6.90
C THR A 159 -8.69 21.38 6.50
N CYS A 160 -7.76 21.15 7.43
CA CYS A 160 -6.33 21.27 7.19
C CYS A 160 -5.54 20.10 7.82
N ALA A 161 -4.34 19.87 7.31
CA ALA A 161 -3.39 18.92 7.89
C ALA A 161 -1.95 19.41 7.64
N PRO A 162 -1.14 19.67 8.69
CA PRO A 162 0.26 20.02 8.56
C PRO A 162 1.12 18.76 8.29
N ALA A 163 0.76 18.04 7.22
CA ALA A 163 1.33 16.76 6.81
C ALA A 163 2.00 16.87 5.43
N LEU A 164 2.75 17.94 5.23
CA LEU A 164 3.42 18.25 3.97
C LEU A 164 4.88 18.59 4.21
N ALA A 165 5.80 17.77 3.70
CA ALA A 165 7.20 18.11 3.56
C ALA A 165 7.38 18.89 2.26
N VAL A 166 8.11 20.02 2.33
CA VAL A 166 8.39 20.92 1.21
C VAL A 166 9.86 20.91 0.85
N SER A 167 10.25 21.67 -0.19
CA SER A 167 11.63 21.74 -0.65
C SER A 167 12.24 20.37 -1.02
N GLN A 168 11.39 19.45 -1.43
CA GLN A 168 11.81 18.13 -1.89
C GLN A 168 12.45 18.21 -3.29
N PRO A 169 13.23 17.20 -3.70
CA PRO A 169 13.77 17.11 -5.05
C PRO A 169 12.68 17.25 -6.13
N GLY A 170 13.03 17.81 -7.30
CA GLY A 170 12.09 17.97 -8.43
C GLY A 170 11.47 16.68 -8.96
N THR A 171 12.03 15.53 -8.57
CA THR A 171 11.48 14.18 -8.84
C THR A 171 10.38 13.77 -7.88
N THR A 172 10.04 14.60 -6.88
CA THR A 172 8.96 14.37 -5.92
C THR A 172 7.72 15.17 -6.29
N SER A 173 6.55 14.51 -6.34
CA SER A 173 5.29 15.17 -6.68
C SER A 173 4.08 14.43 -6.15
N TRP A 174 3.03 15.19 -5.83
CA TRP A 174 1.73 14.66 -5.44
C TRP A 174 0.60 15.26 -6.27
N ARG A 175 -0.54 14.61 -6.29
CA ARG A 175 -1.73 15.05 -7.02
C ARG A 175 -2.89 15.30 -6.09
N ALA A 176 -3.70 16.31 -6.45
CA ALA A 176 -4.92 16.65 -5.73
C ALA A 176 -6.13 16.73 -6.66
N THR A 177 -7.30 16.50 -6.09
CA THR A 177 -8.61 16.48 -6.78
C THR A 177 -9.17 17.88 -7.07
N ARG A 178 -8.34 18.89 -7.10
CA ARG A 178 -8.74 20.26 -7.46
C ARG A 178 -9.00 20.38 -8.95
N GLY A 179 -9.96 21.23 -9.31
CA GLY A 179 -10.33 21.48 -10.71
C GLY A 179 -9.24 22.20 -11.51
N LYS A 180 -9.41 22.20 -12.84
CA LYS A 180 -8.52 22.92 -13.75
C LYS A 180 -8.56 24.43 -13.43
N GLY A 181 -7.40 25.06 -13.34
CA GLY A 181 -7.27 26.48 -12.98
C GLY A 181 -7.46 26.81 -11.50
N LYS A 182 -7.76 25.81 -10.65
CA LYS A 182 -7.98 25.99 -9.20
C LYS A 182 -6.88 25.42 -8.33
N CYS A 183 -5.74 25.06 -8.91
CA CYS A 183 -4.66 24.40 -8.16
C CYS A 183 -4.08 25.29 -7.05
N ASN A 184 -4.01 26.60 -7.26
CA ASN A 184 -3.48 27.58 -6.32
C ASN A 184 -4.59 28.48 -5.71
N ASP A 185 -5.84 28.14 -5.94
CA ASP A 185 -6.97 28.88 -5.40
C ASP A 185 -7.31 28.33 -4.01
N PHE A 186 -7.00 29.08 -2.96
CA PHE A 186 -7.24 28.68 -1.58
C PHE A 186 -8.69 28.93 -1.14
N ASP A 187 -9.41 29.81 -1.78
CA ASP A 187 -10.77 30.20 -1.39
C ASP A 187 -11.84 29.25 -1.93
N ALA A 188 -11.64 28.73 -3.15
CA ALA A 188 -12.61 27.86 -3.83
C ALA A 188 -12.35 26.36 -3.59
N GLN A 189 -11.93 25.94 -2.40
CA GLN A 189 -11.53 24.57 -2.14
C GLN A 189 -12.68 23.71 -1.61
N THR A 190 -13.33 23.01 -2.52
CA THR A 190 -14.40 22.05 -2.21
C THR A 190 -14.12 20.66 -2.76
N ALA A 191 -12.86 20.37 -3.06
CA ALA A 191 -12.47 19.18 -3.81
C ALA A 191 -12.26 17.91 -2.96
N GLN A 192 -12.78 17.90 -1.74
CA GLN A 192 -12.99 16.64 -1.00
C GLN A 192 -14.05 15.83 -1.71
N VAL A 193 -13.84 14.54 -1.76
CA VAL A 193 -14.72 13.63 -2.48
C VAL A 193 -15.31 12.59 -1.55
N GLY A 194 -16.59 12.31 -1.70
CA GLY A 194 -17.30 11.26 -0.96
C GLY A 194 -17.35 9.94 -1.70
N VAL A 195 -17.71 8.87 -1.00
CA VAL A 195 -17.88 7.52 -1.56
C VAL A 195 -18.82 7.54 -2.75
N ASN A 196 -18.51 6.76 -3.78
CA ASN A 196 -19.16 6.64 -5.08
C ASN A 196 -18.98 7.84 -6.03
N ASN A 197 -18.44 8.96 -5.58
CA ASN A 197 -18.17 10.10 -6.46
C ASN A 197 -17.00 9.79 -7.42
N ILE A 198 -17.07 10.42 -8.58
CA ILE A 198 -15.97 10.42 -9.55
C ILE A 198 -15.30 11.78 -9.48
N THR A 199 -13.99 11.78 -9.35
CA THR A 199 -13.18 13.00 -9.33
C THR A 199 -12.01 12.87 -10.28
N ARG A 200 -11.38 14.00 -10.59
CA ARG A 200 -10.14 14.04 -11.38
C ARG A 200 -9.00 14.59 -10.53
N ALA A 201 -7.92 13.85 -10.41
CA ALA A 201 -6.69 14.31 -9.75
C ALA A 201 -5.91 15.24 -10.70
N TYR A 202 -6.48 16.42 -10.97
CA TYR A 202 -5.99 17.34 -11.98
C TYR A 202 -4.69 18.05 -11.57
N CYS A 203 -4.64 18.56 -10.33
CA CYS A 203 -3.52 19.37 -9.88
C CYS A 203 -2.31 18.51 -9.54
N LEU A 204 -1.16 18.90 -10.07
CA LEU A 204 0.13 18.30 -9.78
C LEU A 204 1.00 19.31 -9.03
N TYR A 205 1.40 18.98 -7.83
CA TYR A 205 2.34 19.76 -7.01
C TYR A 205 3.68 19.06 -7.00
N ARG A 206 4.74 19.82 -7.30
CA ARG A 206 6.12 19.34 -7.33
C ARG A 206 6.85 19.74 -6.06
N THR A 207 7.99 19.13 -5.82
CA THR A 207 8.88 19.45 -4.70
C THR A 207 8.22 19.37 -3.33
N ALA A 208 7.18 18.53 -3.23
CA ALA A 208 6.44 18.33 -1.99
C ALA A 208 6.05 16.86 -1.80
N ARG A 209 6.10 16.40 -0.54
CA ARG A 209 5.81 15.03 -0.10
C ARG A 209 4.69 15.06 0.92
N LEU A 210 3.65 14.25 0.67
CA LEU A 210 2.62 13.95 1.67
C LEU A 210 3.20 12.96 2.69
N THR A 211 3.03 13.23 3.97
CA THR A 211 3.66 12.45 5.04
C THR A 211 2.68 11.47 5.68
N TYR A 212 2.09 10.59 4.87
CA TYR A 212 1.20 9.52 5.33
C TYR A 212 1.51 8.20 4.61
N SER A 213 1.01 7.11 5.18
CA SER A 213 1.05 5.76 4.61
C SER A 213 -0.12 4.95 5.13
N ALA A 214 -0.41 3.81 4.51
CA ALA A 214 -1.41 2.87 5.00
C ALA A 214 -0.79 1.49 5.19
N THR A 215 -1.30 0.76 6.19
CA THR A 215 -0.94 -0.63 6.46
C THR A 215 -2.04 -1.54 5.94
N MET A 216 -1.66 -2.56 5.19
CA MET A 216 -2.57 -3.56 4.66
C MET A 216 -2.16 -4.98 5.06
N VAL A 217 -3.14 -5.87 5.09
CA VAL A 217 -2.98 -7.32 5.13
C VAL A 217 -3.26 -7.82 3.72
N THR A 218 -2.31 -8.51 3.11
CA THR A 218 -2.49 -9.10 1.77
C THR A 218 -3.38 -10.34 1.84
N ASP A 219 -4.10 -10.61 0.76
CA ASP A 219 -4.84 -11.86 0.66
C ASP A 219 -3.85 -13.04 0.66
N PRO A 220 -4.18 -14.15 1.33
CA PRO A 220 -3.31 -15.33 1.40
C PRO A 220 -3.00 -15.86 -0.01
N LYS A 221 -1.72 -16.05 -0.30
CA LYS A 221 -1.29 -16.74 -1.53
C LYS A 221 -1.08 -18.22 -1.24
N PRO A 222 -1.60 -19.13 -2.08
CA PRO A 222 -1.24 -20.54 -1.97
C PRO A 222 0.28 -20.69 -2.11
N THR A 223 0.91 -21.32 -1.13
CA THR A 223 2.30 -21.72 -1.28
C THR A 223 2.36 -22.79 -2.37
N ALA A 224 3.21 -22.62 -3.37
CA ALA A 224 3.43 -23.69 -4.33
C ALA A 224 3.80 -24.97 -3.59
N PRO A 225 3.28 -26.15 -3.99
CA PRO A 225 3.73 -27.41 -3.43
C PRO A 225 5.25 -27.47 -3.48
N PRO A 226 5.93 -28.05 -2.47
CA PRO A 226 7.36 -28.29 -2.57
C PRO A 226 7.65 -28.96 -3.92
N ALA A 227 8.64 -28.47 -4.65
CA ALA A 227 9.07 -29.10 -5.87
C ALA A 227 9.32 -30.58 -5.55
N GLU A 228 8.62 -31.48 -6.25
CA GLU A 228 8.77 -32.92 -6.09
C GLU A 228 10.28 -33.23 -6.26
N ALA A 229 10.88 -33.79 -5.22
CA ALA A 229 12.29 -34.16 -5.29
C ALA A 229 12.47 -35.05 -6.51
N PRO A 230 13.54 -34.87 -7.33
CA PRO A 230 13.73 -35.68 -8.54
C PRO A 230 13.69 -37.14 -8.12
N SER A 231 12.77 -37.90 -8.73
CA SER A 231 12.60 -39.35 -8.51
C SER A 231 13.94 -40.02 -8.70
N ALA A 232 14.43 -40.73 -7.70
CA ALA A 232 15.71 -41.42 -7.75
C ALA A 232 15.77 -42.60 -8.74
N ASP A 233 14.67 -42.82 -9.48
CA ASP A 233 14.50 -43.89 -10.47
C ASP A 233 14.61 -43.44 -11.94
N ALA A 234 15.29 -42.30 -12.24
CA ALA A 234 15.64 -42.06 -13.62
C ALA A 234 16.77 -43.00 -14.06
N PRO A 235 16.55 -43.90 -15.07
CA PRO A 235 17.62 -44.76 -15.52
C PRO A 235 18.78 -43.90 -16.03
N ALA A 236 19.99 -44.21 -15.56
CA ALA A 236 21.23 -43.54 -15.96
C ALA A 236 21.34 -43.56 -17.51
N ALA A 237 21.33 -42.36 -18.10
CA ALA A 237 21.55 -42.19 -19.52
C ALA A 237 22.92 -42.85 -19.91
N ALA A 238 22.88 -43.83 -20.78
CA ALA A 238 24.06 -44.50 -21.26
C ALA A 238 25.07 -43.49 -21.85
N ALA A 239 26.30 -43.55 -21.37
CA ALA A 239 27.40 -42.72 -21.85
C ALA A 239 27.63 -42.92 -23.35
N PRO A 240 27.89 -41.88 -24.18
CA PRO A 240 28.20 -42.05 -25.57
C PRO A 240 29.53 -42.80 -25.76
N PRO A 241 29.65 -43.63 -26.83
CA PRO A 241 30.88 -44.38 -27.08
C PRO A 241 32.05 -43.43 -27.42
N ALA A 242 33.23 -43.79 -26.90
CA ALA A 242 34.46 -43.04 -27.13
C ALA A 242 34.83 -43.05 -28.64
N PRO A 243 35.41 -41.96 -29.17
CA PRO A 243 35.85 -41.91 -30.57
C PRO A 243 37.06 -42.86 -30.77
N ALA A 244 37.04 -43.61 -31.86
CA ALA A 244 38.16 -44.46 -32.30
C ALA A 244 39.38 -43.59 -32.59
N ALA A 245 40.54 -44.00 -32.05
CA ALA A 245 41.81 -43.35 -32.36
C ALA A 245 42.31 -43.78 -33.77
N PRO A 246 43.15 -42.93 -34.43
CA PRO A 246 43.64 -43.11 -35.80
C PRO A 246 44.66 -44.22 -35.94
#